data_fc386147dcdb2c6a298a185565c4d253
#
_entry.id   fc386147dcdb2c6a298a185565c4d253
#
_cell.length_a   1.000
_cell.length_b   1.000
_cell.length_c   1.000
_cell.angle_alpha   90.00
_cell.angle_beta   90.00
_cell.angle_gamma   90.00
#
_symmetry.space_group_name_H-M   'P 1'
#
loop_
_entity.id
_entity.type
_entity.pdbx_description
1 polymer ?
#
loop_
_entity_poly.entity_id
_entity_poly.type
_entity_poly.pdbx_seq_one_letter_code
_entity_poly.pdbx_strand_id
1 'polypeptide(L)'
;MLYDVISKRALSVLEVKNETIERYRQEVAALQERGVVIQSIICDGKSGLLGSFLDIPVQMCQFHQIKIIVRHLTRKPKSPATQALRALSLTLTETTQAAFEAALKRWYEQYAAFLNERSVNEKTGHSHYTHKRLRAAYNSLKRHLPWLFTCERFPELCIPNTTNLLEGKFSGMKQLLRCHRGLKKGSKLRFIKDYFAKNSS
;
A
#
# COMPACT_ATOMS: atom_id res chain seq x y z
N MET A 1 14.01 -3.18 -0.21
CA MET A 1 14.35 -3.70 1.13
C MET A 1 13.27 -4.66 1.58
N LEU A 2 13.65 -5.80 2.13
CA LEU A 2 12.77 -6.71 2.88
C LEU A 2 13.06 -6.55 4.37
N TYR A 3 12.00 -6.48 5.17
CA TYR A 3 12.08 -6.21 6.60
C TYR A 3 11.15 -7.18 7.36
N ASP A 4 11.68 -7.88 8.33
CA ASP A 4 10.91 -8.73 9.22
C ASP A 4 10.32 -7.90 10.35
N VAL A 5 8.99 -7.91 10.46
CA VAL A 5 8.24 -7.11 11.44
C VAL A 5 8.30 -7.72 12.85
N ILE A 6 8.53 -9.04 12.95
CA ILE A 6 8.60 -9.77 14.22
C ILE A 6 9.96 -9.55 14.88
N SER A 7 11.04 -9.90 14.19
CA SER A 7 12.40 -9.70 14.69
C SER A 7 12.88 -8.25 14.60
N LYS A 8 12.10 -7.38 13.93
CA LYS A 8 12.44 -5.97 13.66
C LYS A 8 13.77 -5.80 12.92
N ARG A 9 14.12 -6.75 12.05
CA ARG A 9 15.38 -6.79 11.30
C ARG A 9 15.18 -6.57 9.81
N ALA A 10 16.14 -5.89 9.19
CA ALA A 10 16.23 -5.84 7.74
C ALA A 10 16.84 -7.15 7.22
N LEU A 11 16.07 -7.93 6.46
CA LEU A 11 16.51 -9.19 5.86
C LEU A 11 17.31 -8.96 4.58
N SER A 12 16.96 -7.94 3.80
CA SER A 12 17.65 -7.56 2.56
C SER A 12 17.59 -6.05 2.34
N VAL A 13 18.75 -5.44 2.09
CA VAL A 13 18.88 -4.02 1.73
C VAL A 13 19.70 -3.92 0.46
N LEU A 14 19.02 -3.66 -0.67
CA LEU A 14 19.65 -3.56 -1.97
C LEU A 14 19.48 -2.16 -2.58
N GLU A 15 20.54 -1.69 -3.23
CA GLU A 15 20.42 -0.58 -4.16
C GLU A 15 20.00 -1.12 -5.53
N VAL A 16 18.89 -0.61 -6.04
CA VAL A 16 18.39 -0.97 -7.36
C VAL A 16 18.16 0.28 -8.20
N LYS A 17 18.44 0.19 -9.48
CA LYS A 17 18.16 1.29 -10.43
C LYS A 17 16.64 1.47 -10.58
N ASN A 18 15.92 0.36 -10.71
CA ASN A 18 14.48 0.31 -10.81
C ASN A 18 13.94 -0.78 -9.89
N GLU A 19 12.84 -0.47 -9.22
CA GLU A 19 12.12 -1.38 -8.36
C GLU A 19 11.16 -2.22 -9.21
N THR A 20 11.50 -3.50 -9.45
CA THR A 20 10.72 -4.43 -10.27
C THR A 20 10.14 -5.57 -9.42
N ILE A 21 9.06 -6.19 -9.90
CA ILE A 21 8.44 -7.36 -9.25
C ILE A 21 9.42 -8.52 -9.24
N GLU A 22 10.12 -8.73 -10.34
CA GLU A 22 11.11 -9.80 -10.49
C GLU A 22 12.19 -9.71 -9.41
N ARG A 23 12.67 -8.50 -9.11
CA ARG A 23 13.65 -8.32 -8.04
C ARG A 23 13.10 -8.71 -6.66
N TYR A 24 11.84 -8.43 -6.38
CA TYR A 24 11.22 -8.87 -5.13
C TYR A 24 11.12 -10.40 -5.07
N ARG A 25 10.74 -11.06 -6.15
CA ARG A 25 10.71 -12.53 -6.22
C ARG A 25 12.08 -13.14 -5.98
N GLN A 26 13.13 -12.62 -6.62
CA GLN A 26 14.51 -13.07 -6.45
C GLN A 26 14.97 -12.94 -4.99
N GLU A 27 14.68 -11.82 -4.34
CA GLU A 27 15.05 -11.61 -2.94
C GLU A 27 14.28 -12.54 -1.98
N VAL A 28 12.99 -12.77 -2.23
CA VAL A 28 12.18 -13.72 -1.47
C VAL A 28 12.73 -15.13 -1.65
N ALA A 29 12.99 -15.56 -2.88
CA ALA A 29 13.57 -16.89 -3.18
C ALA A 29 14.94 -17.08 -2.51
N ALA A 30 15.83 -16.10 -2.61
CA ALA A 30 17.14 -16.14 -1.96
C ALA A 30 17.06 -16.24 -0.43
N LEU A 31 16.04 -15.67 0.21
CA LEU A 31 15.81 -15.85 1.63
C LEU A 31 15.32 -17.27 1.94
N GLN A 32 14.41 -17.81 1.13
CA GLN A 32 13.89 -19.18 1.29
C GLN A 32 15.01 -20.23 1.08
N GLU A 33 15.88 -20.06 0.10
CA GLU A 33 17.07 -20.91 -0.12
C GLU A 33 18.02 -20.92 1.09
N ARG A 34 18.05 -19.84 1.87
CA ARG A 34 18.81 -19.72 3.12
C ARG A 34 18.05 -20.30 4.34
N GLY A 35 16.92 -20.97 4.14
CA GLY A 35 16.11 -21.59 5.18
C GLY A 35 15.15 -20.61 5.90
N VAL A 36 14.96 -19.39 5.39
CA VAL A 36 14.00 -18.44 5.98
C VAL A 36 12.57 -18.83 5.56
N VAL A 37 11.72 -19.11 6.53
CA VAL A 37 10.29 -19.34 6.31
C VAL A 37 9.57 -18.00 6.25
N ILE A 38 9.02 -17.65 5.08
CA ILE A 38 8.25 -16.42 4.89
C ILE A 38 6.77 -16.75 5.05
N GLN A 39 6.21 -16.40 6.20
CA GLN A 39 4.81 -16.69 6.55
C GLN A 39 3.81 -15.79 5.83
N SER A 40 4.17 -14.52 5.60
CA SER A 40 3.32 -13.55 4.91
C SER A 40 4.16 -12.38 4.37
N ILE A 41 3.58 -11.64 3.41
CA ILE A 41 4.19 -10.42 2.84
C ILE A 41 3.22 -9.27 2.99
N ILE A 42 3.71 -8.13 3.50
CA ILE A 42 2.94 -6.89 3.57
C ILE A 42 3.58 -5.87 2.62
N CYS A 43 2.79 -5.27 1.73
CA CYS A 43 3.29 -4.28 0.77
C CYS A 43 2.36 -3.09 0.58
N ASP A 44 2.84 -2.06 -0.12
CA ASP A 44 2.13 -0.79 -0.37
C ASP A 44 1.10 -0.84 -1.53
N GLY A 45 0.88 -2.01 -2.11
CA GLY A 45 -0.03 -2.18 -3.24
C GLY A 45 0.58 -1.82 -4.60
N LYS A 46 1.91 -1.90 -4.73
CA LYS A 46 2.57 -1.76 -6.03
C LYS A 46 1.93 -2.70 -7.05
N SER A 47 1.61 -2.16 -8.22
CA SER A 47 0.96 -2.90 -9.30
C SER A 47 1.71 -4.19 -9.63
N GLY A 48 0.98 -5.31 -9.66
CA GLY A 48 1.49 -6.66 -9.92
C GLY A 48 2.16 -7.35 -8.73
N LEU A 49 2.58 -6.63 -7.68
CA LEU A 49 3.24 -7.26 -6.52
C LEU A 49 2.26 -8.10 -5.68
N LEU A 50 1.02 -7.61 -5.51
CA LEU A 50 0.00 -8.28 -4.71
C LEU A 50 -0.32 -9.70 -5.18
N GLY A 51 -0.32 -9.94 -6.49
CA GLY A 51 -0.58 -11.26 -7.09
C GLY A 51 0.69 -12.04 -7.46
N SER A 52 1.87 -11.60 -7.01
CA SER A 52 3.15 -12.21 -7.44
C SER A 52 3.58 -13.42 -6.64
N PHE A 53 3.02 -13.61 -5.44
CA PHE A 53 3.36 -14.68 -4.52
C PHE A 53 2.12 -15.55 -4.30
N LEU A 54 2.01 -16.66 -5.03
CA LEU A 54 0.82 -17.52 -5.01
C LEU A 54 0.72 -18.35 -3.72
N ASP A 55 1.86 -18.76 -3.19
CA ASP A 55 1.95 -19.67 -2.04
C ASP A 55 2.19 -18.94 -0.70
N ILE A 56 2.24 -17.61 -0.73
CA ILE A 56 2.49 -16.79 0.46
C ILE A 56 1.33 -15.80 0.62
N PRO A 57 0.64 -15.76 1.76
CA PRO A 57 -0.39 -14.76 2.04
C PRO A 57 0.16 -13.34 1.88
N VAL A 58 -0.48 -12.54 1.01
CA VAL A 58 -0.08 -11.14 0.79
C VAL A 58 -1.12 -10.21 1.36
N GLN A 59 -0.70 -9.31 2.24
CA GLN A 59 -1.50 -8.24 2.81
C GLN A 59 -1.15 -6.91 2.13
N MET A 60 -2.13 -6.21 1.59
CA MET A 60 -1.94 -4.82 1.21
C MET A 60 -2.03 -3.92 2.44
N CYS A 61 -1.07 -3.04 2.62
CA CYS A 61 -1.08 -2.05 3.70
C CYS A 61 -2.33 -1.17 3.60
N GLN A 62 -3.23 -1.26 4.59
CA GLN A 62 -4.48 -0.51 4.63
C GLN A 62 -4.22 1.01 4.68
N PHE A 63 -3.18 1.45 5.37
CA PHE A 63 -2.81 2.86 5.41
C PHE A 63 -2.37 3.41 4.04
N HIS A 64 -1.66 2.61 3.24
CA HIS A 64 -1.34 2.98 1.85
C HIS A 64 -2.59 3.05 0.97
N GLN A 65 -3.55 2.15 1.16
CA GLN A 65 -4.84 2.24 0.47
C GLN A 65 -5.58 3.53 0.83
N ILE A 66 -5.63 3.90 2.11
CA ILE A 66 -6.21 5.18 2.54
C ILE A 66 -5.50 6.36 1.85
N LYS A 67 -4.16 6.37 1.82
CA LYS A 67 -3.38 7.41 1.11
C LYS A 67 -3.74 7.49 -0.37
N ILE A 68 -3.93 6.35 -1.05
CA ILE A 68 -4.36 6.30 -2.45
C ILE A 68 -5.74 6.97 -2.62
N ILE A 69 -6.71 6.63 -1.77
CA ILE A 69 -8.05 7.20 -1.83
C ILE A 69 -8.03 8.72 -1.57
N VAL A 70 -7.34 9.16 -0.53
CA VAL A 70 -7.21 10.59 -0.21
C VAL A 70 -6.54 11.37 -1.35
N ARG A 71 -5.57 10.79 -2.05
CA ARG A 71 -4.94 11.40 -3.24
C ARG A 71 -5.94 11.57 -4.39
N HIS A 72 -6.85 10.62 -4.59
CA HIS A 72 -7.91 10.75 -5.59
C HIS A 72 -8.99 11.76 -5.19
N LEU A 73 -9.46 11.70 -3.94
CA LEU A 73 -10.61 12.47 -3.47
C LEU A 73 -10.26 13.84 -2.87
N THR A 74 -8.96 14.14 -2.68
CA THR A 74 -8.44 15.31 -1.96
C THR A 74 -8.69 15.25 -0.45
N ARG A 75 -8.07 16.17 0.31
CA ARG A 75 -8.26 16.25 1.77
C ARG A 75 -9.60 16.88 2.16
N LYS A 76 -10.16 17.73 1.31
CA LYS A 76 -11.43 18.46 1.53
C LYS A 76 -12.36 18.24 0.33
N PRO A 77 -12.99 17.07 0.20
CA PRO A 77 -13.92 16.80 -0.89
C PRO A 77 -15.19 17.63 -0.76
N LYS A 78 -15.77 18.02 -1.88
CA LYS A 78 -16.95 18.91 -1.90
C LYS A 78 -18.26 18.15 -2.05
N SER A 79 -18.31 17.10 -2.90
CA SER A 79 -19.57 16.38 -3.13
C SER A 79 -19.87 15.35 -2.02
N PRO A 80 -21.15 15.12 -1.68
CA PRO A 80 -21.55 14.11 -0.70
C PRO A 80 -20.97 12.72 -0.99
N ALA A 81 -20.98 12.28 -2.24
CA ALA A 81 -20.44 11.00 -2.67
C ALA A 81 -18.94 10.88 -2.36
N THR A 82 -18.16 11.95 -2.62
CA THR A 82 -16.71 11.94 -2.35
C THR A 82 -16.42 12.03 -0.84
N GLN A 83 -17.22 12.77 -0.10
CA GLN A 83 -17.11 12.86 1.37
C GLN A 83 -17.39 11.50 2.01
N ALA A 84 -18.48 10.84 1.62
CA ALA A 84 -18.87 9.53 2.13
C ALA A 84 -17.83 8.45 1.81
N LEU A 85 -17.32 8.38 0.55
CA LEU A 85 -16.30 7.39 0.21
C LEU A 85 -14.98 7.64 0.94
N ARG A 86 -14.61 8.90 1.15
CA ARG A 86 -13.44 9.25 1.94
C ARG A 86 -13.63 8.84 3.42
N ALA A 87 -14.76 9.16 4.02
CA ALA A 87 -15.08 8.77 5.40
C ALA A 87 -15.00 7.23 5.55
N LEU A 88 -15.65 6.50 4.64
CA LEU A 88 -15.56 5.03 4.61
C LEU A 88 -14.11 4.54 4.50
N SER A 89 -13.28 5.14 3.64
CA SER A 89 -11.89 4.72 3.49
C SER A 89 -11.05 4.90 4.78
N LEU A 90 -11.40 5.87 5.61
CA LEU A 90 -10.69 6.13 6.87
C LEU A 90 -10.99 5.09 7.95
N THR A 91 -12.10 4.36 7.86
CA THR A 91 -12.43 3.28 8.81
C THR A 91 -11.70 1.97 8.49
N LEU A 92 -10.96 1.89 7.38
CA LEU A 92 -10.38 0.65 6.85
C LEU A 92 -9.50 -0.11 7.87
N THR A 93 -8.79 0.60 8.75
CA THR A 93 -7.90 0.00 9.77
C THR A 93 -8.62 -0.48 11.02
N GLU A 94 -9.90 -0.14 11.18
CA GLU A 94 -10.68 -0.35 12.40
C GLU A 94 -11.94 -1.19 12.16
N THR A 95 -12.14 -1.68 10.93
CA THR A 95 -13.33 -2.41 10.50
C THR A 95 -12.98 -3.81 10.04
N THR A 96 -13.95 -4.70 10.00
CA THR A 96 -13.82 -6.04 9.42
C THR A 96 -14.08 -6.04 7.92
N GLN A 97 -13.61 -7.09 7.21
CA GLN A 97 -13.85 -7.26 5.78
C GLN A 97 -15.34 -7.21 5.46
N ALA A 98 -16.16 -7.98 6.18
CA ALA A 98 -17.60 -8.06 5.94
C ALA A 98 -18.31 -6.71 6.12
N ALA A 99 -17.96 -5.98 7.19
CA ALA A 99 -18.54 -4.67 7.47
C ALA A 99 -18.13 -3.64 6.41
N PHE A 100 -16.86 -3.66 5.99
CA PHE A 100 -16.34 -2.75 4.97
C PHE A 100 -16.98 -3.02 3.59
N GLU A 101 -17.07 -4.28 3.19
CA GLU A 101 -17.72 -4.68 1.94
C GLU A 101 -19.20 -4.27 1.89
N ALA A 102 -19.93 -4.52 2.98
CA ALA A 102 -21.32 -4.11 3.09
C ALA A 102 -21.48 -2.58 3.02
N ALA A 103 -20.60 -1.83 3.66
CA ALA A 103 -20.61 -0.37 3.61
C ALA A 103 -20.23 0.16 2.21
N LEU A 104 -19.25 -0.44 1.56
CA LEU A 104 -18.84 -0.08 0.18
C LEU A 104 -19.95 -0.38 -0.83
N LYS A 105 -20.67 -1.49 -0.64
CA LYS A 105 -21.83 -1.86 -1.45
C LYS A 105 -22.96 -0.83 -1.30
N ARG A 106 -23.35 -0.49 -0.07
CA ARG A 106 -24.36 0.56 0.23
C ARG A 106 -23.96 1.89 -0.40
N TRP A 107 -22.68 2.29 -0.26
CA TRP A 107 -22.18 3.50 -0.90
C TRP A 107 -22.39 3.45 -2.42
N TYR A 108 -22.04 2.34 -3.06
CA TYR A 108 -22.21 2.19 -4.49
C TYR A 108 -23.69 2.26 -4.93
N GLU A 109 -24.58 1.57 -4.22
CA GLU A 109 -26.02 1.60 -4.49
C GLU A 109 -26.58 3.04 -4.40
N GLN A 110 -26.13 3.80 -3.41
CA GLN A 110 -26.57 5.19 -3.22
C GLN A 110 -26.03 6.15 -4.29
N TYR A 111 -24.81 5.94 -4.74
CA TYR A 111 -24.11 6.92 -5.61
C TYR A 111 -23.81 6.38 -7.02
N ALA A 112 -24.35 5.24 -7.43
CA ALA A 112 -24.07 4.63 -8.72
C ALA A 112 -24.41 5.55 -9.91
N ALA A 113 -25.55 6.24 -9.87
CA ALA A 113 -25.97 7.19 -10.89
C ALA A 113 -24.93 8.32 -11.04
N PHE A 114 -24.58 8.97 -9.92
CA PHE A 114 -23.58 10.03 -9.87
C PHE A 114 -22.19 9.53 -10.35
N LEU A 115 -21.77 8.35 -9.91
CA LEU A 115 -20.49 7.76 -10.30
C LEU A 115 -20.39 7.49 -11.81
N ASN A 116 -21.51 7.16 -12.44
CA ASN A 116 -21.60 6.77 -13.85
C ASN A 116 -22.01 7.93 -14.78
N GLU A 117 -22.19 9.13 -14.26
CA GLU A 117 -22.42 10.32 -15.09
C GLU A 117 -21.34 10.49 -16.15
N ARG A 118 -21.79 10.85 -17.36
CA ARG A 118 -20.90 11.09 -18.50
C ARG A 118 -21.06 12.52 -19.02
N SER A 119 -19.93 13.07 -19.42
CA SER A 119 -19.85 14.36 -20.09
C SER A 119 -19.23 14.18 -21.47
N VAL A 120 -19.58 15.05 -22.41
CA VAL A 120 -18.98 15.10 -23.74
C VAL A 120 -17.99 16.24 -23.79
N ASN A 121 -16.81 16.02 -24.33
CA ASN A 121 -15.84 17.06 -24.56
C ASN A 121 -16.27 17.83 -25.81
N GLU A 122 -16.62 19.11 -25.66
CA GLU A 122 -17.12 19.95 -26.74
C GLU A 122 -16.16 20.10 -27.93
N LYS A 123 -14.85 20.02 -27.67
CA LYS A 123 -13.83 20.17 -28.73
C LYS A 123 -13.56 18.90 -29.51
N THR A 124 -13.69 17.72 -28.86
CA THR A 124 -13.31 16.45 -29.49
C THR A 124 -14.48 15.51 -29.73
N GLY A 125 -15.69 15.81 -29.23
CA GLY A 125 -16.86 14.95 -29.28
C GLY A 125 -16.77 13.68 -28.43
N HIS A 126 -15.65 13.41 -27.76
CA HIS A 126 -15.47 12.18 -26.98
C HIS A 126 -16.21 12.23 -25.65
N SER A 127 -17.02 11.19 -25.40
CA SER A 127 -17.69 10.98 -24.11
C SER A 127 -16.71 10.45 -23.06
N HIS A 128 -16.81 10.96 -21.83
CA HIS A 128 -16.00 10.49 -20.72
C HIS A 128 -16.79 10.54 -19.41
N TYR A 129 -16.33 9.80 -18.38
CA TYR A 129 -16.94 9.88 -17.06
C TYR A 129 -16.66 11.26 -16.42
N THR A 130 -17.72 11.90 -15.95
CA THR A 130 -17.65 13.22 -15.28
C THR A 130 -16.80 13.15 -14.02
N HIS A 131 -17.00 12.12 -13.21
CA HIS A 131 -16.36 11.94 -11.90
C HIS A 131 -15.18 10.97 -11.93
N LYS A 132 -14.21 11.17 -12.87
CA LYS A 132 -13.07 10.27 -13.10
C LYS A 132 -12.29 9.92 -11.82
N ARG A 133 -12.03 10.91 -10.96
CA ARG A 133 -11.24 10.73 -9.74
C ARG A 133 -12.01 9.91 -8.68
N LEU A 134 -13.31 10.18 -8.50
CA LEU A 134 -14.16 9.38 -7.61
C LEU A 134 -14.24 7.93 -8.09
N ARG A 135 -14.42 7.74 -9.38
CA ARG A 135 -14.43 6.42 -10.01
C ARG A 135 -13.10 5.68 -9.82
N ALA A 136 -11.97 6.38 -9.99
CA ALA A 136 -10.65 5.80 -9.74
C ALA A 136 -10.46 5.38 -8.27
N ALA A 137 -10.95 6.18 -7.33
CA ALA A 137 -10.93 5.85 -5.90
C ALA A 137 -11.75 4.58 -5.60
N TYR A 138 -13.01 4.54 -6.04
CA TYR A 138 -13.89 3.38 -5.86
C TYR A 138 -13.29 2.11 -6.49
N ASN A 139 -12.83 2.20 -7.74
CA ASN A 139 -12.22 1.06 -8.44
C ASN A 139 -10.92 0.60 -7.77
N SER A 140 -10.17 1.51 -7.16
CA SER A 140 -8.97 1.17 -6.38
C SER A 140 -9.33 0.35 -5.14
N LEU A 141 -10.36 0.74 -4.38
CA LEU A 141 -10.87 -0.04 -3.25
C LEU A 141 -11.32 -1.43 -3.69
N LYS A 142 -12.19 -1.48 -4.71
CA LYS A 142 -12.72 -2.74 -5.24
C LYS A 142 -11.62 -3.70 -5.73
N ARG A 143 -10.62 -3.16 -6.42
CA ARG A 143 -9.49 -3.95 -6.94
C ARG A 143 -8.64 -4.54 -5.82
N HIS A 144 -8.35 -3.78 -4.78
CA HIS A 144 -7.44 -4.19 -3.72
C HIS A 144 -8.13 -4.94 -2.57
N LEU A 145 -9.46 -4.96 -2.55
CA LEU A 145 -10.25 -5.60 -1.50
C LEU A 145 -9.80 -7.03 -1.15
N PRO A 146 -9.44 -7.92 -2.11
CA PRO A 146 -8.97 -9.27 -1.80
C PRO A 146 -7.70 -9.33 -0.96
N TRP A 147 -6.90 -8.26 -0.92
CA TRP A 147 -5.64 -8.21 -0.18
C TRP A 147 -5.68 -7.28 1.05
N LEU A 148 -6.75 -6.50 1.23
CA LEU A 148 -6.85 -5.54 2.34
C LEU A 148 -7.13 -6.19 3.69
N PHE A 149 -7.70 -7.39 3.69
CA PHE A 149 -8.10 -8.11 4.90
C PHE A 149 -7.49 -9.52 4.96
N THR A 150 -6.32 -9.72 4.39
CA THR A 150 -5.59 -10.98 4.47
C THR A 150 -5.29 -11.34 5.93
N CYS A 151 -5.02 -10.34 6.78
CA CYS A 151 -4.82 -10.52 8.22
C CYS A 151 -6.02 -11.17 8.94
N GLU A 152 -7.25 -10.95 8.49
CA GLU A 152 -8.44 -11.59 9.05
C GLU A 152 -8.59 -13.05 8.61
N ARG A 153 -8.12 -13.38 7.42
CA ARG A 153 -8.20 -14.75 6.87
C ARG A 153 -7.17 -15.71 7.46
N PHE A 154 -6.06 -15.15 7.99
CA PHE A 154 -4.96 -15.91 8.59
C PHE A 154 -4.62 -15.32 9.98
N PRO A 155 -5.56 -15.41 10.96
CA PRO A 155 -5.37 -14.82 12.28
C PRO A 155 -4.18 -15.43 13.04
N GLU A 156 -3.87 -16.71 12.79
CA GLU A 156 -2.74 -17.43 13.38
C GLU A 156 -1.38 -16.83 12.99
N LEU A 157 -1.29 -16.17 11.85
CA LEU A 157 -0.05 -15.53 11.37
C LEU A 157 0.17 -14.12 11.97
N CYS A 158 -0.80 -13.57 12.69
CA CYS A 158 -0.73 -12.24 13.30
C CYS A 158 -0.24 -11.16 12.32
N ILE A 159 -0.72 -11.21 11.06
CA ILE A 159 -0.26 -10.31 9.98
C ILE A 159 -0.66 -8.87 10.33
N PRO A 160 0.28 -7.91 10.42
CA PRO A 160 -0.07 -6.51 10.59
C PRO A 160 -0.85 -5.97 9.38
N ASN A 161 -1.90 -5.19 9.62
CA ASN A 161 -2.69 -4.56 8.56
C ASN A 161 -2.03 -3.31 7.96
N THR A 162 -0.92 -2.83 8.56
CA THR A 162 -0.18 -1.64 8.11
C THR A 162 1.33 -1.85 8.13
N THR A 163 2.06 -1.02 7.37
CA THR A 163 3.54 -0.96 7.35
C THR A 163 4.09 0.21 8.19
N ASN A 164 3.32 0.73 9.14
CA ASN A 164 3.69 1.91 9.92
C ASN A 164 5.04 1.77 10.65
N LEU A 165 5.36 0.57 11.15
CA LEU A 165 6.63 0.29 11.80
C LEU A 165 7.81 0.58 10.84
N LEU A 166 7.72 0.10 9.61
CA LEU A 166 8.74 0.29 8.58
C LEU A 166 8.81 1.75 8.13
N GLU A 167 7.67 2.43 8.00
CA GLU A 167 7.62 3.86 7.65
C GLU A 167 8.29 4.72 8.73
N GLY A 168 8.09 4.39 10.01
CA GLY A 168 8.78 5.04 11.12
C GLY A 168 10.30 4.88 11.05
N LYS A 169 10.80 3.68 10.78
CA LYS A 169 12.24 3.40 10.59
C LYS A 169 12.80 4.21 9.40
N PHE A 170 12.11 4.25 8.27
CA PHE A 170 12.52 5.07 7.13
C PHE A 170 12.51 6.57 7.43
N SER A 171 11.56 7.06 8.20
CA SER A 171 11.50 8.47 8.60
C SER A 171 12.69 8.86 9.44
N GLY A 172 13.05 8.06 10.45
CA GLY A 172 14.24 8.24 11.28
C GLY A 172 15.53 8.23 10.44
N MET A 173 15.70 7.25 9.57
CA MET A 173 16.85 7.16 8.66
C MET A 173 16.95 8.40 7.76
N LYS A 174 15.85 8.85 7.17
CA LYS A 174 15.83 10.05 6.31
C LYS A 174 16.15 11.32 7.09
N GLN A 175 15.72 11.43 8.34
CA GLN A 175 16.04 12.56 9.21
C GLN A 175 17.56 12.63 9.47
N LEU A 176 18.19 11.51 9.82
CA LEU A 176 19.63 11.43 10.00
C LEU A 176 20.39 11.76 8.71
N LEU A 177 19.97 11.23 7.57
CA LEU A 177 20.58 11.55 6.27
C LEU A 177 20.49 13.03 5.92
N ARG A 178 19.44 13.75 6.36
CA ARG A 178 19.31 15.20 6.17
C ARG A 178 20.35 15.99 6.96
N CYS A 179 20.78 15.48 8.10
CA CYS A 179 21.86 16.08 8.89
C CYS A 179 23.23 15.94 8.19
N HIS A 180 23.36 14.94 7.30
CA HIS A 180 24.60 14.63 6.58
C HIS A 180 24.48 14.93 5.08
N ARG A 181 24.11 16.15 4.70
CA ARG A 181 23.82 16.55 3.30
C ARG A 181 25.00 16.36 2.33
N GLY A 182 26.24 16.41 2.80
CA GLY A 182 27.47 16.29 2.00
C GLY A 182 27.91 14.87 1.64
N LEU A 183 27.23 13.82 2.13
CA LEU A 183 27.65 12.45 1.87
C LEU A 183 27.58 12.10 0.36
N LYS A 184 28.69 11.53 -0.16
CA LYS A 184 28.75 10.94 -1.49
C LYS A 184 27.81 9.71 -1.57
N LYS A 185 27.42 9.32 -2.79
CA LYS A 185 26.45 8.21 -3.02
C LYS A 185 26.87 6.92 -2.30
N GLY A 186 28.12 6.49 -2.41
CA GLY A 186 28.64 5.26 -1.76
C GLY A 186 28.55 5.34 -0.22
N SER A 187 28.89 6.50 0.36
CA SER A 187 28.79 6.72 1.81
C SER A 187 27.32 6.72 2.29
N LYS A 188 26.39 7.28 1.48
CA LYS A 188 24.96 7.20 1.79
C LYS A 188 24.45 5.75 1.82
N LEU A 189 24.86 4.94 0.84
CA LEU A 189 24.46 3.53 0.79
C LEU A 189 25.02 2.75 1.99
N ARG A 190 26.29 2.96 2.35
CA ARG A 190 26.89 2.36 3.54
C ARG A 190 26.13 2.78 4.80
N PHE A 191 25.87 4.08 4.97
CA PHE A 191 25.09 4.59 6.10
C PHE A 191 23.71 3.93 6.20
N ILE A 192 22.99 3.77 5.07
CA ILE A 192 21.66 3.12 5.05
C ILE A 192 21.78 1.65 5.52
N LYS A 193 22.77 0.91 5.01
CA LYS A 193 22.99 -0.49 5.42
C LYS A 193 23.32 -0.57 6.92
N ASP A 194 24.23 0.27 7.40
CA ASP A 194 24.64 0.31 8.81
C ASP A 194 23.46 0.72 9.73
N TYR A 195 22.64 1.69 9.30
CA TYR A 195 21.46 2.09 10.05
C TYR A 195 20.50 0.93 10.27
N PHE A 196 20.18 0.19 9.22
CA PHE A 196 19.28 -0.95 9.33
C PHE A 196 19.92 -2.16 10.02
N ALA A 197 21.22 -2.34 9.95
CA ALA A 197 21.94 -3.37 10.71
C ALA A 197 21.94 -3.10 12.21
N LYS A 198 22.22 -1.84 12.62
CA LYS A 198 22.31 -1.44 14.04
C LYS A 198 20.95 -1.27 14.72
N ASN A 199 19.91 -0.85 13.99
CA ASN A 199 18.56 -0.66 14.54
C ASN A 199 17.67 -1.91 14.37
N SER A 200 18.27 -3.07 14.33
CA SER A 200 17.64 -4.39 14.29
C SER A 200 17.48 -5.00 15.71
N SER A 201 17.24 -4.14 16.69
CA SER A 201 16.96 -4.55 18.08
C SER A 201 15.51 -4.25 18.42
#